data_751da13317317653246ad4f8d890ec54
#
_entry.id   751da13317317653246ad4f8d890ec54
#
_cell.length_a   1.000
_cell.length_b   1.000
_cell.length_c   1.000
_cell.angle_alpha   90.00
_cell.angle_beta   90.00
_cell.angle_gamma   90.00
#
_symmetry.space_group_name_H-M   'P 1'
#
loop_
_entity.id
_entity.type
_entity.pdbx_description
1 polymer ?
#
loop_
_entity_poly.entity_id
_entity_poly.type
_entity_poly.pdbx_seq_one_letter_code
_entity_poly.pdbx_strand_id
1 'polypeptide(L)'
;MSDYDPEIPVMLTTVDKMVNWARRSSIWPVTFGLACCAIEMMAMSAARYDIARFGAEVFRGSPRQSDLMIVAGRLSRKMAPVLRRIYDQMPEPKYVISMGACASVGGVFDNYAIVQGVDQVVPVDVFVPGCPPRPESLIYGIVQLQKKIDRTKVFV
;
A
#
# COMPACT_ATOMS: atom_id res chain seq x y z
N MET A 1 -24.19 0.75 -0.72
CA MET A 1 -25.12 0.18 -1.72
C MET A 1 -24.23 -0.56 -2.70
N SER A 2 -24.37 -1.87 -2.77
CA SER A 2 -23.58 -2.68 -3.72
C SER A 2 -24.20 -2.47 -5.10
N ASP A 3 -23.40 -1.92 -6.03
CA ASP A 3 -23.79 -1.88 -7.43
C ASP A 3 -23.89 -3.33 -7.92
N TYR A 4 -25.12 -3.83 -7.91
CA TYR A 4 -25.47 -5.10 -8.52
C TYR A 4 -25.52 -4.87 -10.04
N ASP A 5 -24.51 -5.38 -10.73
CA ASP A 5 -24.47 -5.40 -12.19
C ASP A 5 -25.23 -6.66 -12.66
N PRO A 6 -26.41 -6.53 -13.25
CA PRO A 6 -27.27 -7.68 -13.61
C PRO A 6 -26.70 -8.52 -14.76
N GLU A 7 -25.65 -8.09 -15.43
CA GLU A 7 -25.03 -8.81 -16.55
C GLU A 7 -23.96 -9.82 -16.12
N ILE A 8 -23.55 -9.81 -14.83
CA ILE A 8 -22.52 -10.74 -14.35
C ILE A 8 -23.21 -12.00 -13.82
N PRO A 9 -22.93 -13.19 -14.38
CA PRO A 9 -23.52 -14.43 -13.90
C PRO A 9 -23.14 -14.68 -12.43
N VAL A 10 -24.09 -15.15 -11.64
CA VAL A 10 -23.98 -15.35 -10.17
C VAL A 10 -22.71 -16.13 -9.78
N MET A 11 -22.28 -17.09 -10.59
CA MET A 11 -21.05 -17.85 -10.34
C MET A 11 -19.79 -16.97 -10.39
N LEU A 12 -19.67 -16.06 -11.35
CA LEU A 12 -18.52 -15.15 -11.46
C LEU A 12 -18.49 -14.18 -10.28
N THR A 13 -19.63 -13.66 -9.86
CA THR A 13 -19.74 -12.80 -8.67
C THR A 13 -19.26 -13.52 -7.40
N THR A 14 -19.53 -14.81 -7.26
CA THR A 14 -19.09 -15.61 -6.11
C THR A 14 -17.59 -15.85 -6.14
N VAL A 15 -17.02 -16.15 -7.31
CA VAL A 15 -15.57 -16.34 -7.49
C VAL A 15 -14.82 -15.03 -7.23
N ASP A 16 -15.30 -13.90 -7.73
CA ASP A 16 -14.72 -12.57 -7.46
C ASP A 16 -14.68 -12.29 -5.96
N LYS A 17 -15.76 -12.56 -5.23
CA LYS A 17 -15.80 -12.37 -3.77
C LYS A 17 -14.80 -13.27 -3.04
N MET A 18 -14.66 -14.53 -3.44
CA MET A 18 -13.69 -15.45 -2.85
C MET A 18 -12.24 -14.99 -3.10
N VAL A 19 -11.92 -14.61 -4.33
CA VAL A 19 -10.58 -14.15 -4.70
C VAL A 19 -10.24 -12.86 -3.97
N ASN A 20 -11.16 -11.90 -3.92
CA ASN A 20 -10.94 -10.64 -3.20
C ASN A 20 -10.84 -10.85 -1.69
N TRP A 21 -11.61 -11.77 -1.11
CA TRP A 21 -11.46 -12.15 0.30
C TRP A 21 -10.07 -12.73 0.58
N ALA A 22 -9.56 -13.62 -0.28
CA ALA A 22 -8.22 -14.17 -0.13
C ALA A 22 -7.14 -13.08 -0.25
N ARG A 23 -7.24 -12.20 -1.26
CA ARG A 23 -6.29 -11.10 -1.47
C ARG A 23 -6.26 -10.11 -0.31
N ARG A 24 -7.42 -9.68 0.20
CA ARG A 24 -7.49 -8.72 1.32
C ARG A 24 -7.03 -9.31 2.65
N SER A 25 -7.18 -10.63 2.83
CA SER A 25 -6.83 -11.32 4.08
C SER A 25 -5.37 -11.75 4.14
N SER A 26 -4.61 -11.65 3.04
CA SER A 26 -3.19 -12.01 2.96
C SER A 26 -2.46 -10.98 2.11
N ILE A 27 -2.14 -9.84 2.72
CA ILE A 27 -1.40 -8.74 2.10
C ILE A 27 0.05 -8.81 2.60
N TRP A 28 1.01 -8.91 1.68
CA TRP A 28 2.42 -9.06 2.02
C TRP A 28 3.22 -7.82 1.68
N PRO A 29 3.51 -6.96 2.67
CA PRO A 29 4.28 -5.75 2.44
C PRO A 29 5.73 -6.04 2.07
N VAL A 30 6.28 -5.27 1.12
CA VAL A 30 7.72 -5.23 0.88
C VAL A 30 8.41 -4.38 1.96
N THR A 31 9.57 -4.83 2.44
CA THR A 31 10.42 -4.06 3.35
C THR A 31 11.05 -2.87 2.61
N PHE A 32 10.41 -1.69 2.69
CA PHE A 32 10.89 -0.50 2.01
C PHE A 32 10.59 0.75 2.84
N GLY A 33 11.59 1.23 3.55
CA GLY A 33 11.51 2.44 4.38
C GLY A 33 12.53 3.48 3.94
N LEU A 34 12.13 4.74 3.80
CA LEU A 34 12.97 5.81 3.27
C LEU A 34 13.40 6.84 4.32
N ALA A 35 12.59 7.07 5.35
CA ALA A 35 12.85 8.08 6.37
C ALA A 35 12.12 7.77 7.68
N CYS A 36 11.85 8.81 8.51
CA CYS A 36 11.24 8.68 9.83
C CYS A 36 9.90 7.92 9.85
N CYS A 37 9.10 7.99 8.79
CA CYS A 37 7.85 7.21 8.70
C CYS A 37 8.08 5.70 8.76
N ALA A 38 9.27 5.22 8.39
CA ALA A 38 9.63 3.81 8.50
C ALA A 38 9.65 3.32 9.96
N ILE A 39 9.95 4.20 10.92
CA ILE A 39 9.92 3.88 12.36
C ILE A 39 8.49 3.58 12.80
N GLU A 40 7.53 4.39 12.39
CA GLU A 40 6.12 4.17 12.67
C GLU A 40 5.58 2.92 11.92
N MET A 41 6.08 2.65 10.72
CA MET A 41 5.78 1.41 10.00
C MET A 41 6.30 0.18 10.76
N MET A 42 7.50 0.24 11.35
CA MET A 42 8.01 -0.84 12.23
C MET A 42 7.19 -0.96 13.52
N ALA A 43 6.79 0.17 14.11
CA ALA A 43 5.94 0.18 15.31
C ALA A 43 4.57 -0.48 15.05
N MET A 44 4.02 -0.36 13.84
CA MET A 44 2.77 -1.01 13.43
C MET A 44 2.86 -2.55 13.50
N SER A 45 4.03 -3.12 13.18
CA SER A 45 4.28 -4.57 13.26
C SER A 45 4.69 -5.04 14.66
N ALA A 46 4.87 -4.11 15.61
CA ALA A 46 5.21 -4.45 16.99
C ALA A 46 4.00 -4.98 17.77
N ALA A 47 4.27 -5.68 18.88
CA ALA A 47 3.28 -6.38 19.69
C ALA A 47 2.09 -5.52 20.15
N ARG A 48 2.28 -4.20 20.32
CA ARG A 48 1.21 -3.28 20.74
C ARG A 48 0.07 -3.18 19.72
N TYR A 49 0.40 -3.21 18.42
CA TYR A 49 -0.58 -2.95 17.35
C TYR A 49 -0.98 -4.20 16.60
N ASP A 50 -0.09 -5.17 16.50
CA ASP A 50 -0.31 -6.52 15.96
C ASP A 50 -1.06 -6.52 14.62
N ILE A 51 -0.37 -6.09 13.57
CA ILE A 51 -0.90 -6.03 12.20
C ILE A 51 -1.31 -7.40 11.64
N ALA A 52 -0.91 -8.50 12.30
CA ALA A 52 -1.29 -9.87 11.94
C ALA A 52 -2.81 -10.05 11.84
N ARG A 53 -3.58 -9.36 12.69
CA ARG A 53 -5.05 -9.37 12.66
C ARG A 53 -5.66 -8.87 11.35
N PHE A 54 -4.88 -8.05 10.63
CA PHE A 54 -5.30 -7.47 9.33
C PHE A 54 -4.71 -8.24 8.15
N GLY A 55 -4.00 -9.36 8.41
CA GLY A 55 -3.40 -10.20 7.37
C GLY A 55 -2.19 -9.58 6.67
N ALA A 56 -1.48 -8.64 7.32
CA ALA A 56 -0.35 -7.90 6.72
C ALA A 56 0.96 -8.07 7.52
N GLU A 57 1.11 -9.16 8.27
CA GLU A 57 2.28 -9.42 9.11
C GLU A 57 3.54 -9.78 8.31
N VAL A 58 3.36 -10.42 7.14
CA VAL A 58 4.45 -11.05 6.42
C VAL A 58 5.21 -10.02 5.58
N PHE A 59 6.17 -9.34 6.21
CA PHE A 59 7.09 -8.45 5.49
C PHE A 59 8.12 -9.25 4.69
N ARG A 60 8.21 -8.96 3.39
CA ARG A 60 9.16 -9.62 2.48
C ARG A 60 10.29 -8.69 2.07
N GLY A 61 11.53 -9.22 2.07
CA GLY A 61 12.70 -8.50 1.54
C GLY A 61 12.75 -8.50 0.02
N SER A 62 12.07 -9.47 -0.64
CA SER A 62 12.03 -9.56 -2.09
C SER A 62 10.73 -8.96 -2.63
N PRO A 63 10.80 -7.96 -3.55
CA PRO A 63 9.60 -7.39 -4.15
C PRO A 63 8.80 -8.40 -4.99
N ARG A 64 9.44 -9.45 -5.50
CA ARG A 64 8.79 -10.52 -6.26
C ARG A 64 7.84 -11.39 -5.44
N GLN A 65 7.94 -11.32 -4.11
CA GLN A 65 7.12 -12.08 -3.16
C GLN A 65 6.15 -11.16 -2.38
N SER A 66 6.05 -9.90 -2.79
CA SER A 66 5.23 -8.88 -2.10
C SER A 66 4.17 -8.34 -3.04
N ASP A 67 3.02 -7.99 -2.50
CA ASP A 67 1.90 -7.40 -3.22
C ASP A 67 1.56 -5.98 -2.75
N LEU A 68 2.10 -5.55 -1.60
CA LEU A 68 1.93 -4.21 -1.07
C LEU A 68 3.27 -3.48 -0.97
N MET A 69 3.36 -2.26 -1.51
CA MET A 69 4.46 -1.32 -1.27
C MET A 69 3.99 -0.20 -0.36
N ILE A 70 4.63 -0.04 0.81
CA ILE A 70 4.42 1.11 1.67
C ILE A 70 5.60 2.05 1.50
N VAL A 71 5.39 3.19 0.85
CA VAL A 71 6.42 4.21 0.68
C VAL A 71 6.44 5.09 1.92
N ALA A 72 7.31 4.75 2.86
CA ALA A 72 7.37 5.37 4.18
C ALA A 72 8.47 6.44 4.24
N GLY A 73 8.12 7.67 3.90
CA GLY A 73 9.01 8.83 4.04
C GLY A 73 9.29 9.59 2.74
N ARG A 74 10.28 10.49 2.79
CA ARG A 74 10.64 11.33 1.64
C ARG A 74 11.36 10.54 0.54
N LEU A 75 10.91 10.71 -0.69
CA LEU A 75 11.53 10.12 -1.86
C LEU A 75 12.52 11.11 -2.48
N SER A 76 13.81 10.78 -2.48
CA SER A 76 14.79 11.58 -3.21
C SER A 76 14.76 11.28 -4.71
N ARG A 77 15.14 12.26 -5.54
CA ARG A 77 15.22 12.07 -6.99
C ARG A 77 16.22 10.98 -7.38
N LYS A 78 17.29 10.77 -6.60
CA LYS A 78 18.22 9.65 -6.81
C LYS A 78 17.61 8.30 -6.51
N MET A 79 16.65 8.24 -5.57
CA MET A 79 15.96 6.99 -5.19
C MET A 79 14.74 6.71 -6.04
N ALA A 80 14.18 7.69 -6.73
CA ALA A 80 12.99 7.54 -7.56
C ALA A 80 13.11 6.42 -8.63
N PRO A 81 14.22 6.31 -9.40
CA PRO A 81 14.38 5.20 -10.34
C PRO A 81 14.51 3.84 -9.65
N VAL A 82 15.04 3.77 -8.42
CA VAL A 82 15.10 2.53 -7.63
C VAL A 82 13.72 2.12 -7.18
N LEU A 83 12.93 3.07 -6.65
CA LEU A 83 11.53 2.84 -6.28
C LEU A 83 10.74 2.27 -7.47
N ARG A 84 10.89 2.86 -8.65
CA ARG A 84 10.21 2.40 -9.86
C ARG A 84 10.62 0.98 -10.23
N ARG A 85 11.90 0.64 -10.17
CA ARG A 85 12.39 -0.73 -10.44
C ARG A 85 11.83 -1.75 -9.45
N ILE A 86 11.74 -1.40 -8.16
CA ILE A 86 11.16 -2.27 -7.14
C ILE A 86 9.68 -2.49 -7.43
N TYR A 87 8.95 -1.43 -7.76
CA TYR A 87 7.54 -1.51 -8.13
C TYR A 87 7.32 -2.40 -9.37
N ASP A 88 8.15 -2.27 -10.40
CA ASP A 88 8.05 -3.06 -11.62
C ASP A 88 8.37 -4.56 -11.39
N GLN A 89 9.14 -4.88 -10.34
CA GLN A 89 9.45 -6.27 -9.94
C GLN A 89 8.35 -6.94 -9.13
N MET A 90 7.38 -6.18 -8.61
CA MET A 90 6.25 -6.74 -7.87
C MET A 90 5.26 -7.42 -8.81
N PRO A 91 4.73 -8.60 -8.45
CA PRO A 91 3.71 -9.29 -9.24
C PRO A 91 2.37 -8.54 -9.20
N GLU A 92 1.54 -8.73 -10.21
CA GLU A 92 0.15 -8.26 -10.21
C GLU A 92 -0.75 -9.28 -9.49
N PRO A 93 -1.75 -8.85 -8.72
CA PRO A 93 -2.09 -7.46 -8.41
C PRO A 93 -1.15 -6.86 -7.36
N LYS A 94 -0.77 -5.62 -7.53
CA LYS A 94 0.10 -4.88 -6.60
C LYS A 94 -0.54 -3.57 -6.18
N TYR A 95 -0.24 -3.16 -4.95
CA TYR A 95 -0.84 -1.99 -4.31
C TYR A 95 0.23 -1.08 -3.73
N VAL A 96 -0.04 0.22 -3.69
CA VAL A 96 0.90 1.22 -3.15
C VAL A 96 0.19 2.09 -2.12
N ILE A 97 0.77 2.19 -0.93
CA ILE A 97 0.38 3.14 0.11
C ILE A 97 1.46 4.22 0.22
N SER A 98 1.07 5.48 0.03
CA SER A 98 1.91 6.64 0.32
C SER A 98 1.75 7.02 1.79
N MET A 99 2.80 6.82 2.60
CA MET A 99 2.78 7.07 4.03
C MET A 99 3.48 8.37 4.38
N GLY A 100 2.71 9.30 4.90
CA GLY A 100 3.16 10.58 5.43
C GLY A 100 3.19 11.72 4.41
N ALA A 101 3.31 12.94 4.90
CA ALA A 101 3.27 14.15 4.08
C ALA A 101 4.41 14.19 3.06
N CYS A 102 5.60 13.67 3.41
CA CYS A 102 6.76 13.66 2.51
C CYS A 102 6.54 12.77 1.29
N ALA A 103 5.93 11.59 1.46
CA ALA A 103 5.61 10.71 0.35
C ALA A 103 4.45 11.24 -0.48
N SER A 104 3.48 11.92 0.15
CA SER A 104 2.26 12.38 -0.53
C SER A 104 2.48 13.66 -1.33
N VAL A 105 3.20 14.65 -0.78
CA VAL A 105 3.36 15.99 -1.38
C VAL A 105 4.74 16.61 -1.16
N GLY A 106 5.76 15.80 -0.79
CA GLY A 106 7.09 16.34 -0.46
C GLY A 106 7.21 16.87 0.97
N GLY A 107 6.10 17.17 1.66
CA GLY A 107 6.06 17.69 3.02
C GLY A 107 6.76 19.05 3.15
N VAL A 108 7.62 19.16 4.17
CA VAL A 108 8.44 20.39 4.41
C VAL A 108 9.68 20.47 3.52
N PHE A 109 9.96 19.47 2.70
CA PHE A 109 11.17 19.35 1.88
C PHE A 109 10.90 19.82 0.44
N ASP A 110 10.53 21.08 0.27
CA ASP A 110 10.39 21.69 -1.05
C ASP A 110 11.75 22.12 -1.59
N ASN A 111 12.47 21.18 -2.21
CA ASN A 111 13.77 21.41 -2.80
C ASN A 111 14.00 20.52 -4.04
N TYR A 112 15.08 20.84 -4.78
CA TYR A 112 15.43 20.13 -6.03
C TYR A 112 15.80 18.65 -5.84
N ALA A 113 16.14 18.21 -4.63
CA ALA A 113 16.61 16.86 -4.36
C ALA A 113 15.48 15.87 -4.04
N ILE A 114 14.29 16.37 -3.67
CA ILE A 114 13.15 15.58 -3.24
C ILE A 114 12.05 15.62 -4.30
N VAL A 115 11.43 14.46 -4.51
CA VAL A 115 10.23 14.33 -5.39
C VAL A 115 9.01 14.81 -4.61
N GLN A 116 8.23 15.70 -5.22
CA GLN A 116 7.05 16.30 -4.61
C GLN A 116 5.81 15.43 -4.83
N GLY A 117 5.83 14.23 -4.24
CA GLY A 117 4.78 13.22 -4.34
C GLY A 117 5.24 11.94 -5.05
N VAL A 118 5.01 10.80 -4.41
CA VAL A 118 5.36 9.47 -4.93
C VAL A 118 4.49 9.09 -6.14
N ASP A 119 3.30 9.67 -6.23
CA ASP A 119 2.36 9.50 -7.33
C ASP A 119 2.92 9.93 -8.70
N GLN A 120 3.95 10.80 -8.71
CA GLN A 120 4.71 11.15 -9.92
C GLN A 120 5.57 9.99 -10.46
N VAL A 121 5.86 8.99 -9.64
CA VAL A 121 6.76 7.88 -9.98
C VAL A 121 6.02 6.56 -10.12
N VAL A 122 5.10 6.28 -9.19
CA VAL A 122 4.29 5.05 -9.16
C VAL A 122 2.83 5.40 -8.84
N PRO A 123 1.86 4.65 -9.36
CA PRO A 123 0.45 4.87 -8.98
C PRO A 123 0.25 4.58 -7.49
N VAL A 124 -0.49 5.44 -6.81
CA VAL A 124 -0.78 5.33 -5.38
C VAL A 124 -2.26 4.98 -5.18
N ASP A 125 -2.52 3.96 -4.37
CA ASP A 125 -3.87 3.51 -4.05
C ASP A 125 -4.48 4.21 -2.85
N VAL A 126 -3.65 4.45 -1.82
CA VAL A 126 -4.08 5.06 -0.56
C VAL A 126 -3.02 6.05 -0.07
N PHE A 127 -3.46 7.22 0.36
CA PHE A 127 -2.62 8.23 1.01
C PHE A 127 -2.91 8.24 2.52
N VAL A 128 -1.85 8.17 3.33
CA VAL A 128 -1.92 8.23 4.79
C VAL A 128 -1.27 9.54 5.26
N PRO A 129 -2.06 10.54 5.70
CA PRO A 129 -1.53 11.84 6.13
C PRO A 129 -0.87 11.74 7.50
N GLY A 130 0.12 12.61 7.72
CA GLY A 130 0.83 12.76 8.99
C GLY A 130 2.32 13.05 8.78
N CYS A 131 3.03 13.45 9.85
CA CYS A 131 4.46 13.75 9.79
C CYS A 131 5.17 13.46 11.12
N PRO A 132 5.50 12.17 11.42
CA PRO A 132 4.99 10.95 10.80
C PRO A 132 3.53 10.65 11.19
N PRO A 133 2.79 9.90 10.39
CA PRO A 133 1.49 9.39 10.81
C PRO A 133 1.67 8.33 11.91
N ARG A 134 0.74 8.27 12.84
CA ARG A 134 0.74 7.24 13.88
C ARG A 134 0.51 5.85 13.28
N PRO A 135 0.96 4.77 13.95
CA PRO A 135 0.73 3.40 13.49
C PRO A 135 -0.76 3.09 13.21
N GLU A 136 -1.68 3.63 14.04
CA GLU A 136 -3.11 3.45 13.86
C GLU A 136 -3.62 4.06 12.54
N SER A 137 -3.04 5.19 12.13
CA SER A 137 -3.38 5.83 10.86
C SER A 137 -2.95 4.97 9.66
N LEU A 138 -1.79 4.31 9.77
CA LEU A 138 -1.32 3.38 8.74
C LEU A 138 -2.18 2.11 8.71
N ILE A 139 -2.55 1.55 9.86
CA ILE A 139 -3.49 0.42 9.94
C ILE A 139 -4.83 0.80 9.30
N TYR A 140 -5.33 2.01 9.56
CA TYR A 140 -6.53 2.51 8.91
C TYR A 140 -6.36 2.60 7.38
N GLY A 141 -5.17 3.03 6.91
CA GLY A 141 -4.81 3.02 5.48
C GLY A 141 -4.89 1.62 4.87
N ILE A 142 -4.41 0.60 5.57
CA ILE A 142 -4.51 -0.81 5.14
C ILE A 142 -5.98 -1.25 5.09
N VAL A 143 -6.80 -0.89 6.08
CA VAL A 143 -8.24 -1.19 6.06
C VAL A 143 -8.95 -0.52 4.88
N GLN A 144 -8.55 0.72 4.51
CA GLN A 144 -9.08 1.37 3.31
C GLN A 144 -8.65 0.65 2.03
N LEU A 145 -7.40 0.18 1.97
CA LEU A 145 -6.92 -0.63 0.85
C LEU A 145 -7.73 -1.93 0.73
N GLN A 146 -7.98 -2.62 1.85
CA GLN A 146 -8.81 -3.83 1.87
C GLN A 146 -10.22 -3.59 1.32
N LYS A 147 -10.84 -2.46 1.68
CA LYS A 147 -12.14 -2.05 1.11
C LYS A 147 -12.06 -1.77 -0.39
N LYS A 148 -10.94 -1.24 -0.89
CA LYS A 148 -10.71 -1.03 -2.31
C LYS A 148 -10.60 -2.37 -3.05
N ILE A 149 -9.85 -3.34 -2.48
CA ILE A 149 -9.71 -4.69 -3.03
C ILE A 149 -11.06 -5.38 -3.15
N ASP A 150 -11.92 -5.29 -2.12
CA ASP A 150 -13.25 -5.90 -2.11
C ASP A 150 -14.17 -5.38 -3.23
N ARG A 151 -13.93 -4.16 -3.71
CA ARG A 151 -14.72 -3.53 -4.78
C ARG A 151 -14.15 -3.79 -6.18
N THR A 152 -12.94 -4.32 -6.26
CA THR A 152 -12.27 -4.56 -7.55
C THR A 152 -12.83 -5.82 -8.21
N LYS A 153 -13.27 -5.69 -9.46
CA LYS A 153 -13.65 -6.86 -10.28
C LYS A 153 -12.37 -7.58 -10.72
N VAL A 154 -12.31 -8.87 -10.53
CA VAL A 154 -11.17 -9.73 -10.90
C VAL A 154 -11.35 -10.29 -12.30
N PHE A 155 -12.59 -10.63 -12.63
CA PHE A 155 -12.99 -11.11 -13.95
C PHE A 155 -13.91 -10.06 -14.60
N VAL A 156 -13.52 -9.59 -15.75
CA VAL A 156 -14.31 -8.65 -16.58
C VAL A 156 -15.07 -9.44 -17.61
#